data_1eb3c4870940d06bfbc17333c5d688a3
#
_entry.id   1eb3c4870940d06bfbc17333c5d688a3
#
_cell.length_a   1.000
_cell.length_b   1.000
_cell.length_c   1.000
_cell.angle_alpha   90.00
_cell.angle_beta   90.00
_cell.angle_gamma   90.00
#
_symmetry.space_group_name_H-M   'P 1'
#
loop_
_entity.id
_entity.type
_entity.pdbx_description
1 polymer ?
#
loop_
_entity_poly.entity_id
_entity_poly.type
_entity_poly.pdbx_seq_one_letter_code
_entity_poly.pdbx_strand_id
1 'polypeptide(L)'
;RPFSVLTLERSLLGGILRTQFGLTISHGNIHDYTGSRSDSGAIQASTRFNEDCAAKLIVGCNGGWDNTLRVGIAFDTRDFEPDPNKGIYADLAGDFGTQALGSEFLYSRVMLAVRGYYSPIPKIADVVLAARGVYEVQSQGAPFFSMDTFNFTEDPRIGMGGLRTLRGYKQDRFVGHVMALTNYEIRYTFAETMVFHQRFAFGVVPFLDIGRVFNSIPRTSLKGWNRTQGGGGRIYWNQATVIMVDYGFSDEDSGLYVNFGHIF
;
A
#
# COMPACT_ATOMS: atom_id res chain seq x y z
N ARG A 1 2.17 -9.71 -15.00
CA ARG A 1 3.57 -9.59 -14.57
C ARG A 1 3.91 -10.72 -13.61
N PRO A 2 4.56 -11.82 -14.08
CA PRO A 2 5.08 -12.85 -13.20
C PRO A 2 6.25 -12.31 -12.36
N PHE A 3 6.37 -12.77 -11.13
CA PHE A 3 7.46 -12.40 -10.25
C PHE A 3 7.80 -13.49 -9.24
N SER A 4 9.03 -13.45 -8.75
CA SER A 4 9.52 -14.24 -7.61
C SER A 4 10.26 -13.32 -6.66
N VAL A 5 10.03 -13.50 -5.37
CA VAL A 5 10.70 -12.74 -4.32
C VAL A 5 11.37 -13.72 -3.37
N LEU A 6 12.66 -13.53 -3.13
CA LEU A 6 13.41 -14.19 -2.08
C LEU A 6 13.76 -13.11 -1.03
N THR A 7 13.36 -13.33 0.21
CA THR A 7 13.63 -12.42 1.31
C THR A 7 14.30 -13.16 2.46
N LEU A 8 15.38 -12.58 2.96
CA LEU A 8 16.04 -12.97 4.20
C LEU A 8 15.79 -11.87 5.23
N GLU A 9 15.20 -12.24 6.34
CA GLU A 9 14.94 -11.33 7.46
C GLU A 9 15.70 -11.80 8.70
N ARG A 10 16.28 -10.84 9.41
CA ARG A 10 16.90 -11.08 10.72
C ARG A 10 16.31 -10.15 11.76
N SER A 11 15.74 -10.75 12.79
CA SER A 11 15.25 -10.06 13.97
C SER A 11 16.37 -9.83 14.98
N LEU A 12 16.47 -8.63 15.50
CA LEU A 12 17.45 -8.17 16.46
C LEU A 12 16.75 -7.50 17.66
N LEU A 13 17.46 -7.33 18.76
CA LEU A 13 16.98 -6.65 19.98
C LEU A 13 15.62 -7.18 20.47
N GLY A 14 15.45 -8.51 20.48
CA GLY A 14 14.21 -9.13 20.92
C GLY A 14 13.00 -8.90 20.00
N GLY A 15 13.23 -8.61 18.73
CA GLY A 15 12.16 -8.37 17.73
C GLY A 15 11.88 -6.90 17.44
N ILE A 16 12.43 -5.99 18.25
CA ILE A 16 12.21 -4.54 18.08
C ILE A 16 12.81 -4.02 16.76
N LEU A 17 13.94 -4.56 16.35
CA LEU A 17 14.63 -4.21 15.12
C LEU A 17 14.65 -5.41 14.18
N ARG A 18 14.19 -5.23 12.94
CA ARG A 18 14.25 -6.24 11.88
C ARG A 18 15.04 -5.70 10.70
N THR A 19 15.96 -6.47 10.18
CA THR A 19 16.70 -6.14 8.96
C THR A 19 16.31 -7.10 7.86
N GLN A 20 16.14 -6.58 6.65
CA GLN A 20 15.69 -7.34 5.50
C GLN A 20 16.67 -7.18 4.34
N PHE A 21 16.96 -8.28 3.69
CA PHE A 21 17.68 -8.34 2.43
C PHE A 21 16.87 -9.20 1.46
N GLY A 22 16.58 -8.68 0.27
CA GLY A 22 15.70 -9.34 -0.67
C GLY A 22 16.18 -9.25 -2.11
N LEU A 23 15.77 -10.23 -2.91
CA LEU A 23 15.94 -10.25 -4.36
C LEU A 23 14.56 -10.44 -4.99
N THR A 24 14.17 -9.52 -5.87
CA THR A 24 12.96 -9.67 -6.69
C THR A 24 13.38 -9.89 -8.13
N ILE A 25 12.82 -10.92 -8.75
CA ILE A 25 12.94 -11.21 -10.16
C ILE A 25 11.56 -11.08 -10.78
N SER A 26 11.38 -10.22 -11.76
CA SER A 26 10.09 -10.03 -12.42
C SER A 26 10.24 -9.68 -13.89
N HIS A 27 9.24 -10.02 -14.69
CA HIS A 27 9.18 -9.71 -16.10
C HIS A 27 7.87 -9.01 -16.45
N GLY A 28 7.95 -7.82 -17.03
CA GLY A 28 6.81 -7.08 -17.55
C GLY A 28 6.47 -7.54 -18.97
N ASN A 29 5.24 -8.02 -19.19
CA ASN A 29 4.70 -8.26 -20.52
C ASN A 29 3.69 -7.17 -20.84
N ILE A 30 3.93 -6.42 -21.89
CA ILE A 30 3.06 -5.33 -22.31
C ILE A 30 2.30 -5.77 -23.55
N HIS A 31 0.99 -5.56 -23.54
CA HIS A 31 0.12 -5.85 -24.67
C HIS A 31 -0.40 -4.55 -25.29
N ASP A 32 -0.28 -4.43 -26.59
CA ASP A 32 -0.87 -3.35 -27.34
C ASP A 32 -2.34 -3.65 -27.64
N TYR A 33 -3.21 -2.69 -27.33
CA TYR A 33 -4.65 -2.76 -27.65
C TYR A 33 -5.03 -1.96 -28.91
N THR A 34 -4.04 -1.45 -29.67
CA THR A 34 -4.29 -0.80 -30.97
C THR A 34 -5.01 -1.76 -31.92
N GLY A 35 -6.06 -1.32 -32.56
CA GLY A 35 -6.92 -2.15 -33.40
C GLY A 35 -8.00 -2.96 -32.67
N SER A 36 -8.01 -2.95 -31.32
CA SER A 36 -9.12 -3.55 -30.57
C SER A 36 -10.39 -2.70 -30.65
N ARG A 37 -11.57 -3.32 -30.49
CA ARG A 37 -12.84 -2.61 -30.39
C ARG A 37 -12.99 -2.04 -28.99
N SER A 38 -13.29 -0.74 -28.91
CA SER A 38 -13.73 -0.12 -27.67
C SER A 38 -15.14 -0.59 -27.28
N ASP A 39 -15.55 -0.30 -26.04
CA ASP A 39 -16.92 -0.57 -25.55
C ASP A 39 -18.01 0.11 -26.41
N SER A 40 -17.67 1.19 -27.10
CA SER A 40 -18.54 1.87 -28.07
C SER A 40 -18.54 1.21 -29.45
N GLY A 41 -17.78 0.14 -29.66
CA GLY A 41 -17.65 -0.59 -30.92
C GLY A 41 -16.70 0.05 -31.96
N ALA A 42 -16.08 1.19 -31.64
CA ALA A 42 -15.10 1.84 -32.50
C ALA A 42 -13.75 1.11 -32.45
N ILE A 43 -13.04 1.07 -33.59
CA ILE A 43 -11.68 0.53 -33.64
C ILE A 43 -10.72 1.61 -33.12
N GLN A 44 -9.91 1.26 -32.11
CA GLN A 44 -8.88 2.16 -31.58
C GLN A 44 -7.70 2.23 -32.55
N ALA A 45 -7.46 3.41 -33.12
CA ALA A 45 -6.32 3.67 -33.98
C ALA A 45 -5.01 3.83 -33.19
N SER A 46 -5.09 4.37 -31.97
CA SER A 46 -3.98 4.51 -31.01
C SER A 46 -4.52 4.55 -29.59
N THR A 47 -3.67 4.22 -28.61
CA THR A 47 -3.96 4.40 -27.20
C THR A 47 -3.09 5.53 -26.65
N ARG A 48 -3.54 6.22 -25.58
CA ARG A 48 -2.71 7.21 -24.90
C ARG A 48 -1.38 6.63 -24.43
N PHE A 49 -1.37 5.37 -24.05
CA PHE A 49 -0.15 4.64 -23.71
C PHE A 49 0.86 4.64 -24.88
N ASN A 50 0.40 4.35 -26.12
CA ASN A 50 1.26 4.35 -27.30
C ASN A 50 1.79 5.75 -27.62
N GLU A 51 0.96 6.77 -27.42
CA GLU A 51 1.36 8.17 -27.60
C GLU A 51 2.44 8.58 -26.60
N ASP A 52 2.26 8.27 -25.32
CA ASP A 52 3.22 8.55 -24.25
C ASP A 52 4.52 7.75 -24.44
N CYS A 53 4.46 6.52 -24.94
CA CYS A 53 5.62 5.71 -25.31
C CYS A 53 6.39 6.33 -26.49
N ALA A 54 5.70 6.71 -27.56
CA ALA A 54 6.30 7.35 -28.73
C ALA A 54 6.95 8.68 -28.36
N ALA A 55 6.35 9.42 -27.44
CA ALA A 55 6.89 10.66 -26.89
C ALA A 55 8.03 10.45 -25.85
N LYS A 56 8.38 9.20 -25.51
CA LYS A 56 9.38 8.83 -24.49
C LYS A 56 9.08 9.42 -23.10
N LEU A 57 7.81 9.57 -22.77
CA LEU A 57 7.36 10.09 -21.47
C LEU A 57 7.37 9.03 -20.38
N ILE A 58 7.32 7.74 -20.77
CA ILE A 58 7.31 6.58 -19.85
C ILE A 58 8.40 5.59 -20.22
N VAL A 59 8.91 4.89 -19.21
CA VAL A 59 9.94 3.86 -19.35
C VAL A 59 9.29 2.48 -19.29
N GLY A 60 9.80 1.51 -20.06
CA GLY A 60 9.32 0.12 -20.02
C GLY A 60 8.18 -0.19 -20.97
N CYS A 61 7.98 0.58 -22.02
CA CYS A 61 6.91 0.42 -23.03
C CYS A 61 6.87 -0.95 -23.70
N ASN A 62 8.01 -1.59 -23.85
CA ASN A 62 8.14 -2.91 -24.45
C ASN A 62 8.11 -4.04 -23.40
N GLY A 63 7.88 -3.72 -22.14
CA GLY A 63 8.11 -4.65 -21.05
C GLY A 63 9.59 -4.86 -20.77
N GLY A 64 9.94 -6.00 -20.21
CA GLY A 64 11.33 -6.40 -19.94
C GLY A 64 11.55 -6.94 -18.54
N TRP A 65 12.78 -7.35 -18.25
CA TRP A 65 13.19 -7.82 -16.93
C TRP A 65 13.42 -6.67 -15.95
N ASP A 66 12.72 -6.72 -14.84
CA ASP A 66 12.83 -5.77 -13.73
C ASP A 66 13.24 -6.53 -12.47
N ASN A 67 14.55 -6.68 -12.31
CA ASN A 67 15.16 -7.39 -11.19
C ASN A 67 15.74 -6.39 -10.21
N THR A 68 15.35 -6.49 -8.94
CA THR A 68 15.75 -5.54 -7.90
C THR A 68 16.36 -6.22 -6.69
N LEU A 69 17.35 -5.56 -6.12
CA LEU A 69 17.91 -5.85 -4.81
C LEU A 69 17.20 -4.97 -3.78
N ARG A 70 16.72 -5.59 -2.72
CA ARG A 70 16.10 -4.89 -1.58
C ARG A 70 17.01 -4.89 -0.37
N VAL A 71 17.05 -3.75 0.32
CA VAL A 71 17.56 -3.62 1.68
C VAL A 71 16.52 -2.90 2.51
N GLY A 72 16.20 -3.43 3.67
CA GLY A 72 15.18 -2.85 4.55
C GLY A 72 15.56 -2.93 6.01
N ILE A 73 14.99 -2.02 6.79
CA ILE A 73 15.07 -2.00 8.24
C ILE A 73 13.69 -1.62 8.79
N ALA A 74 13.19 -2.40 9.76
CA ALA A 74 11.95 -2.09 10.44
C ALA A 74 12.18 -2.01 11.94
N PHE A 75 11.52 -1.03 12.57
CA PHE A 75 11.48 -0.81 14.00
C PHE A 75 10.04 -1.06 14.49
N ASP A 76 9.86 -1.97 15.44
CA ASP A 76 8.55 -2.42 15.90
C ASP A 76 8.48 -2.44 17.42
N THR A 77 7.61 -1.61 17.98
CA THR A 77 7.28 -1.55 19.41
C THR A 77 5.80 -1.79 19.70
N ARG A 78 5.06 -2.30 18.70
CA ARG A 78 3.65 -2.65 18.87
C ARG A 78 3.50 -3.68 19.98
N ASP A 79 2.46 -3.55 20.78
CA ASP A 79 2.14 -4.50 21.85
C ASP A 79 1.61 -5.83 21.29
N PHE A 80 0.86 -5.78 20.17
CA PHE A 80 0.37 -6.97 19.49
C PHE A 80 0.24 -6.67 17.97
N GLU A 81 0.90 -7.46 17.13
CA GLU A 81 1.02 -7.18 15.70
C GLU A 81 -0.33 -7.20 14.96
N PRO A 82 -1.22 -8.21 15.13
CA PRO A 82 -2.49 -8.28 14.40
C PRO A 82 -3.50 -7.18 14.77
N ASP A 83 -3.49 -6.70 16.02
CA ASP A 83 -4.44 -5.72 16.56
C ASP A 83 -3.77 -4.85 17.63
N PRO A 84 -2.91 -3.91 17.21
CA PRO A 84 -2.12 -3.09 18.14
C PRO A 84 -2.98 -2.00 18.80
N ASN A 85 -2.82 -1.90 20.14
CA ASN A 85 -3.43 -0.85 20.94
C ASN A 85 -2.46 0.31 21.21
N LYS A 86 -1.17 0.03 21.19
CA LYS A 86 -0.11 1.02 21.43
C LYS A 86 1.18 0.62 20.74
N GLY A 87 2.04 1.62 20.53
CA GLY A 87 3.36 1.43 19.94
C GLY A 87 3.49 2.04 18.57
N ILE A 88 4.67 1.88 18.01
CA ILE A 88 5.05 2.42 16.71
C ILE A 88 5.67 1.29 15.89
N TYR A 89 5.33 1.27 14.61
CA TYR A 89 6.02 0.50 13.59
C TYR A 89 6.57 1.46 12.54
N ALA A 90 7.86 1.39 12.25
CA ALA A 90 8.49 2.18 11.21
C ALA A 90 9.27 1.26 10.26
N ASP A 91 9.09 1.43 8.96
CA ASP A 91 9.64 0.61 7.90
C ASP A 91 10.35 1.52 6.88
N LEU A 92 11.65 1.32 6.71
CA LEU A 92 12.46 1.99 5.69
C LEU A 92 13.04 0.94 4.76
N ALA A 93 12.69 0.99 3.49
CA ALA A 93 13.17 0.06 2.48
C ALA A 93 13.73 0.79 1.25
N GLY A 94 14.78 0.23 0.67
CA GLY A 94 15.35 0.64 -0.61
C GLY A 94 15.39 -0.52 -1.58
N ASP A 95 14.93 -0.31 -2.82
CA ASP A 95 15.02 -1.25 -3.91
C ASP A 95 15.89 -0.67 -5.03
N PHE A 96 16.78 -1.48 -5.58
CA PHE A 96 17.75 -1.07 -6.58
C PHE A 96 17.67 -1.99 -7.79
N GLY A 97 17.11 -1.49 -8.90
CA GLY A 97 17.15 -2.14 -10.21
C GLY A 97 18.54 -1.95 -10.83
N THR A 98 19.20 -3.04 -11.21
CA THR A 98 20.55 -2.97 -11.75
C THR A 98 20.81 -4.05 -12.80
N GLN A 99 21.60 -3.70 -13.81
CA GLN A 99 22.05 -4.63 -14.87
C GLN A 99 22.84 -5.81 -14.30
N ALA A 100 23.53 -5.67 -13.17
CA ALA A 100 24.24 -6.75 -12.50
C ALA A 100 23.33 -7.92 -12.09
N LEU A 101 22.03 -7.65 -11.91
CA LEU A 101 20.99 -8.64 -11.63
C LEU A 101 20.20 -9.04 -12.88
N GLY A 102 20.63 -8.65 -14.07
CA GLY A 102 19.91 -8.89 -15.31
C GLY A 102 18.67 -8.00 -15.47
N SER A 103 18.54 -6.88 -14.75
CA SER A 103 17.50 -5.89 -14.98
C SER A 103 17.79 -5.07 -16.23
N GLU A 104 16.78 -4.82 -17.03
CA GLU A 104 16.84 -3.89 -18.18
C GLU A 104 16.66 -2.43 -17.72
N PHE A 105 16.25 -2.23 -16.46
CA PHE A 105 15.97 -0.93 -15.87
C PHE A 105 16.98 -0.59 -14.77
N LEU A 106 17.50 0.63 -14.84
CA LEU A 106 18.41 1.17 -13.82
C LEU A 106 17.67 2.23 -13.02
N TYR A 107 17.28 1.92 -11.80
CA TYR A 107 16.57 2.84 -10.94
C TYR A 107 16.74 2.51 -9.46
N SER A 108 16.37 3.45 -8.63
CA SER A 108 16.27 3.28 -7.19
C SER A 108 14.88 3.69 -6.70
N ARG A 109 14.41 3.01 -5.69
CA ARG A 109 13.18 3.29 -4.97
C ARG A 109 13.51 3.35 -3.49
N VAL A 110 12.97 4.33 -2.79
CA VAL A 110 13.08 4.42 -1.32
C VAL A 110 11.69 4.66 -0.76
N MET A 111 11.28 3.85 0.20
CA MET A 111 10.00 3.92 0.87
C MET A 111 10.21 4.06 2.37
N LEU A 112 9.48 4.99 2.98
CA LEU A 112 9.33 5.13 4.43
C LEU A 112 7.85 4.99 4.79
N ALA A 113 7.53 4.05 5.67
CA ALA A 113 6.21 3.92 6.27
C ALA A 113 6.33 4.02 7.79
N VAL A 114 5.42 4.76 8.41
CA VAL A 114 5.34 4.88 9.87
C VAL A 114 3.89 4.64 10.27
N ARG A 115 3.66 3.77 11.25
CA ARG A 115 2.35 3.48 11.85
C ARG A 115 2.43 3.76 13.34
N GLY A 116 1.44 4.41 13.88
CA GLY A 116 1.36 4.71 15.31
C GLY A 116 0.00 4.35 15.87
N TYR A 117 0.00 3.82 17.09
CA TYR A 117 -1.18 3.36 17.79
C TYR A 117 -1.19 3.91 19.22
N TYR A 118 -2.33 4.41 19.64
CA TYR A 118 -2.48 5.00 20.96
C TYR A 118 -3.88 4.79 21.52
N SER A 119 -3.99 4.20 22.70
CA SER A 119 -5.25 4.05 23.44
C SER A 119 -5.34 5.15 24.50
N PRO A 120 -6.19 6.18 24.29
CA PRO A 120 -6.23 7.35 25.17
C PRO A 120 -6.88 7.08 26.53
N ILE A 121 -7.84 6.17 26.61
CA ILE A 121 -8.67 5.93 27.80
C ILE A 121 -8.90 4.44 28.09
N PRO A 122 -7.83 3.61 28.14
CA PRO A 122 -7.96 2.14 28.16
C PRO A 122 -8.69 1.57 29.38
N LYS A 123 -8.87 2.38 30.43
CA LYS A 123 -9.62 1.98 31.63
C LYS A 123 -11.12 2.28 31.56
N ILE A 124 -11.56 3.07 30.59
CA ILE A 124 -12.94 3.55 30.48
C ILE A 124 -13.61 2.96 29.24
N ALA A 125 -12.88 2.95 28.13
CA ALA A 125 -13.38 2.44 26.85
C ALA A 125 -12.22 1.88 26.02
N ASP A 126 -12.50 0.84 25.27
CA ASP A 126 -11.57 0.25 24.31
C ASP A 126 -11.58 1.06 23.01
N VAL A 127 -10.81 2.15 23.02
CA VAL A 127 -10.63 3.07 21.89
C VAL A 127 -9.16 3.11 21.52
N VAL A 128 -8.84 2.91 20.25
CA VAL A 128 -7.49 3.06 19.70
C VAL A 128 -7.50 4.09 18.58
N LEU A 129 -6.61 5.07 18.70
CA LEU A 129 -6.28 6.00 17.63
C LEU A 129 -5.13 5.38 16.83
N ALA A 130 -5.39 5.05 15.56
CA ALA A 130 -4.39 4.48 14.66
C ALA A 130 -4.12 5.44 13.51
N ALA A 131 -2.85 5.64 13.18
CA ALA A 131 -2.42 6.48 12.07
C ALA A 131 -1.28 5.82 11.30
N ARG A 132 -1.29 5.96 9.96
CA ARG A 132 -0.20 5.56 9.08
C ARG A 132 0.18 6.72 8.18
N GLY A 133 1.49 6.92 8.00
CA GLY A 133 2.05 7.78 6.96
C GLY A 133 3.00 6.97 6.08
N VAL A 134 2.93 7.15 4.77
CA VAL A 134 3.80 6.49 3.79
C VAL A 134 4.30 7.51 2.80
N TYR A 135 5.59 7.45 2.51
CA TYR A 135 6.21 8.25 1.48
C TYR A 135 7.18 7.39 0.66
N GLU A 136 6.96 7.33 -0.64
CA GLU A 136 7.82 6.58 -1.55
C GLU A 136 8.29 7.46 -2.70
N VAL A 137 9.56 7.34 -3.04
CA VAL A 137 10.20 8.04 -4.16
C VAL A 137 10.89 7.05 -5.05
N GLN A 138 10.66 7.16 -6.35
CA GLN A 138 11.34 6.38 -7.38
C GLN A 138 12.06 7.30 -8.34
N SER A 139 13.27 6.89 -8.78
CA SER A 139 14.01 7.64 -9.80
C SER A 139 13.40 7.47 -11.19
N GLN A 140 13.76 8.36 -12.12
CA GLN A 140 13.19 8.44 -13.48
C GLN A 140 13.43 7.22 -14.36
N GLY A 141 14.35 6.32 -14.00
CA GLY A 141 14.59 5.06 -14.71
C GLY A 141 13.64 3.92 -14.37
N ALA A 142 12.72 4.12 -13.42
CA ALA A 142 11.74 3.12 -13.03
C ALA A 142 10.76 2.84 -14.17
N PRO A 143 10.50 1.55 -14.53
CA PRO A 143 9.49 1.24 -15.54
C PRO A 143 8.09 1.54 -14.99
N PHE A 144 7.17 1.97 -15.86
CA PHE A 144 5.82 2.40 -15.45
C PHE A 144 5.07 1.32 -14.66
N PHE A 145 5.29 0.06 -15.00
CA PHE A 145 4.67 -1.08 -14.33
C PHE A 145 5.29 -1.42 -12.96
N SER A 146 6.25 -0.63 -12.47
CA SER A 146 6.79 -0.66 -11.11
C SER A 146 6.37 0.55 -10.28
N MET A 147 5.71 1.55 -10.89
CA MET A 147 5.27 2.77 -10.23
C MET A 147 3.84 2.68 -9.67
N ASP A 148 3.17 1.56 -9.88
CA ASP A 148 1.78 1.34 -9.48
C ASP A 148 1.60 0.93 -8.02
N THR A 149 2.68 0.55 -7.34
CA THR A 149 2.61 -0.02 -5.98
C THR A 149 3.63 0.56 -5.03
N PHE A 150 3.24 0.70 -3.76
CA PHE A 150 4.17 0.82 -2.64
C PHE A 150 4.89 -0.50 -2.41
N ASN A 151 6.14 -0.42 -1.97
CA ASN A 151 6.94 -1.60 -1.74
C ASN A 151 7.24 -1.80 -0.25
N PHE A 152 6.19 -2.05 0.55
CA PHE A 152 6.33 -2.35 1.97
C PHE A 152 7.17 -3.61 2.21
N THR A 153 7.88 -3.67 3.35
CA THR A 153 8.65 -4.86 3.72
C THR A 153 7.73 -6.02 4.10
N GLU A 154 6.59 -5.75 4.74
CA GLU A 154 5.62 -6.77 5.18
C GLU A 154 4.74 -7.27 4.01
N ASP A 155 4.31 -6.39 3.13
CA ASP A 155 3.40 -6.72 2.04
C ASP A 155 3.75 -5.89 0.79
N PRO A 156 4.63 -6.37 -0.06
CA PRO A 156 4.99 -5.69 -1.28
C PRO A 156 3.79 -5.64 -2.25
N ARG A 157 3.71 -4.57 -3.06
CA ARG A 157 2.73 -4.39 -4.14
C ARG A 157 1.31 -4.00 -3.69
N ILE A 158 1.24 -3.08 -2.78
CA ILE A 158 -0.01 -2.40 -2.44
C ILE A 158 -0.09 -1.10 -3.25
N GLY A 159 -1.03 -1.02 -4.19
CA GLY A 159 -1.22 0.19 -5.02
C GLY A 159 -1.94 1.32 -4.30
N MET A 160 -1.80 2.54 -4.82
CA MET A 160 -2.54 3.69 -4.31
C MET A 160 -3.94 3.75 -4.93
N GLY A 161 -4.93 3.52 -4.10
CA GLY A 161 -6.35 3.28 -4.40
C GLY A 161 -6.78 1.91 -3.90
N GLY A 162 -8.03 1.77 -3.51
CA GLY A 162 -8.62 0.53 -3.03
C GLY A 162 -8.42 0.27 -1.55
N LEU A 163 -8.69 -0.97 -1.16
CA LEU A 163 -8.85 -1.45 0.20
C LEU A 163 -7.76 -1.00 1.18
N ARG A 164 -6.49 -1.08 0.80
CA ARG A 164 -5.36 -0.93 1.73
C ARG A 164 -4.75 0.46 1.75
N THR A 165 -5.28 1.39 0.95
CA THR A 165 -4.70 2.74 0.82
C THR A 165 -5.76 3.83 0.83
N LEU A 166 -6.41 4.12 -0.29
CA LEU A 166 -7.45 5.13 -0.44
C LEU A 166 -8.79 4.40 -0.67
N ARG A 167 -9.48 4.03 0.41
CA ARG A 167 -10.77 3.33 0.36
C ARG A 167 -11.83 4.22 -0.26
N GLY A 168 -12.53 3.74 -1.30
CA GLY A 168 -13.49 4.52 -2.09
C GLY A 168 -12.97 4.90 -3.47
N TYR A 169 -11.68 4.79 -3.74
CA TYR A 169 -11.13 4.79 -5.11
C TYR A 169 -10.96 3.37 -5.63
N LYS A 170 -10.93 3.20 -6.94
CA LYS A 170 -10.59 1.93 -7.57
C LYS A 170 -9.17 1.50 -7.21
N GLN A 171 -8.94 0.19 -7.24
CA GLN A 171 -7.62 -0.39 -7.02
C GLN A 171 -6.59 0.19 -8.00
N ASP A 172 -5.40 0.56 -7.49
CA ASP A 172 -4.26 1.08 -8.25
C ASP A 172 -4.62 2.31 -9.12
N ARG A 173 -5.53 3.16 -8.61
CA ARG A 173 -6.04 4.33 -9.33
C ARG A 173 -4.97 5.38 -9.62
N PHE A 174 -3.97 5.52 -8.75
CA PHE A 174 -2.97 6.56 -8.80
C PHE A 174 -1.58 5.97 -8.97
N VAL A 175 -0.85 6.46 -9.97
CA VAL A 175 0.49 6.01 -10.34
C VAL A 175 1.42 7.21 -10.49
N GLY A 176 2.64 7.12 -9.97
CA GLY A 176 3.62 8.20 -10.10
C GLY A 176 4.98 7.86 -9.48
N HIS A 177 5.99 8.66 -9.81
CA HIS A 177 7.34 8.49 -9.27
C HIS A 177 7.46 8.80 -7.77
N VAL A 178 6.56 9.63 -7.26
CA VAL A 178 6.49 9.93 -5.83
C VAL A 178 5.07 9.70 -5.37
N MET A 179 4.92 8.90 -4.32
CA MET A 179 3.62 8.57 -3.73
C MET A 179 3.64 8.95 -2.25
N ALA A 180 2.62 9.67 -1.81
CA ALA A 180 2.42 10.05 -0.41
C ALA A 180 1.02 9.67 0.05
N LEU A 181 0.93 9.02 1.20
CA LEU A 181 -0.32 8.48 1.75
C LEU A 181 -0.36 8.69 3.25
N THR A 182 -1.53 9.05 3.77
CA THR A 182 -1.82 8.99 5.20
C THR A 182 -3.20 8.35 5.41
N ASN A 183 -3.30 7.52 6.45
CA ASN A 183 -4.55 6.91 6.88
C ASN A 183 -4.75 7.19 8.38
N TYR A 184 -5.97 7.45 8.76
CA TYR A 184 -6.36 7.70 10.15
C TYR A 184 -7.59 6.86 10.46
N GLU A 185 -7.56 6.13 11.58
CA GLU A 185 -8.67 5.32 12.08
C GLU A 185 -8.91 5.60 13.56
N ILE A 186 -10.18 5.62 13.95
CA ILE A 186 -10.58 5.53 15.36
C ILE A 186 -11.24 4.15 15.50
N ARG A 187 -10.56 3.23 16.16
CA ARG A 187 -11.05 1.87 16.40
C ARG A 187 -11.76 1.86 17.75
N TYR A 188 -13.04 1.53 17.78
CA TYR A 188 -13.82 1.46 19.02
C TYR A 188 -14.49 0.09 19.15
N THR A 189 -14.06 -0.68 20.16
CA THR A 189 -14.69 -1.95 20.54
C THR A 189 -15.78 -1.67 21.58
N PHE A 190 -17.02 -1.94 21.24
CA PHE A 190 -18.18 -1.58 22.07
C PHE A 190 -18.86 -2.76 22.76
N ALA A 191 -18.62 -3.99 22.31
CA ALA A 191 -19.21 -5.19 22.89
C ALA A 191 -18.26 -6.39 22.80
N GLU A 192 -18.35 -7.25 23.79
CA GLU A 192 -17.61 -8.52 23.84
C GLU A 192 -18.54 -9.62 24.35
N THR A 193 -18.43 -10.81 23.80
CA THR A 193 -19.19 -11.99 24.22
C THR A 193 -18.39 -13.27 24.02
N MET A 194 -18.78 -14.31 24.79
CA MET A 194 -18.26 -15.66 24.64
C MET A 194 -19.33 -16.58 24.07
N VAL A 195 -19.05 -17.21 22.93
CA VAL A 195 -19.95 -18.18 22.28
C VAL A 195 -19.16 -19.46 22.03
N PHE A 196 -19.65 -20.60 22.53
CA PHE A 196 -18.98 -21.90 22.41
C PHE A 196 -17.47 -21.88 22.78
N HIS A 197 -17.11 -21.24 23.89
CA HIS A 197 -15.75 -21.03 24.36
C HIS A 197 -14.84 -20.20 23.41
N GLN A 198 -15.44 -19.51 22.45
CA GLN A 198 -14.77 -18.57 21.55
C GLN A 198 -15.10 -17.13 21.95
N ARG A 199 -14.11 -16.27 22.03
CA ARG A 199 -14.28 -14.85 22.30
C ARG A 199 -14.65 -14.13 20.98
N PHE A 200 -15.71 -13.36 21.02
CA PHE A 200 -16.09 -12.43 19.96
C PHE A 200 -16.18 -11.02 20.53
N ALA A 201 -15.49 -10.07 19.89
CA ALA A 201 -15.68 -8.66 20.18
C ALA A 201 -16.13 -7.93 18.91
N PHE A 202 -16.91 -6.85 19.09
CA PHE A 202 -17.51 -6.09 18.01
C PHE A 202 -17.08 -4.65 18.12
N GLY A 203 -16.61 -4.09 17.00
CA GLY A 203 -16.12 -2.73 16.93
C GLY A 203 -16.60 -1.99 15.70
N VAL A 204 -16.44 -0.67 15.75
CA VAL A 204 -16.65 0.24 14.62
C VAL A 204 -15.42 1.08 14.40
N VAL A 205 -15.17 1.44 13.14
CA VAL A 205 -13.98 2.18 12.73
C VAL A 205 -14.34 3.26 11.72
N PRO A 206 -14.63 4.49 12.14
CA PRO A 206 -14.58 5.63 11.23
C PRO A 206 -13.13 5.88 10.77
N PHE A 207 -12.97 6.28 9.51
CA PHE A 207 -11.65 6.50 8.93
C PHE A 207 -11.59 7.67 7.95
N LEU A 208 -10.38 8.17 7.75
CA LEU A 208 -10.01 9.18 6.76
C LEU A 208 -8.70 8.75 6.08
N ASP A 209 -8.71 8.65 4.76
CA ASP A 209 -7.51 8.37 3.97
C ASP A 209 -7.21 9.57 3.07
N ILE A 210 -5.93 9.95 2.96
CA ILE A 210 -5.47 11.08 2.16
C ILE A 210 -4.21 10.66 1.41
N GLY A 211 -4.19 10.86 0.08
CA GLY A 211 -3.05 10.48 -0.73
C GLY A 211 -2.84 11.36 -1.95
N ARG A 212 -1.60 11.37 -2.44
CA ARG A 212 -1.23 12.08 -3.64
C ARG A 212 -0.06 11.42 -4.35
N VAL A 213 -0.05 11.51 -5.68
CA VAL A 213 1.09 11.14 -6.54
C VAL A 213 1.68 12.38 -7.20
N PHE A 214 2.99 12.31 -7.50
CA PHE A 214 3.72 13.38 -8.14
C PHE A 214 4.72 12.79 -9.16
N ASN A 215 5.02 13.54 -10.21
CA ASN A 215 5.99 13.12 -11.23
C ASN A 215 7.45 13.41 -10.81
N SER A 216 7.67 14.20 -9.76
CA SER A 216 8.97 14.54 -9.21
C SER A 216 8.85 14.86 -7.73
N ILE A 217 9.95 15.03 -7.00
CA ILE A 217 9.95 15.46 -5.60
C ILE A 217 9.12 16.74 -5.49
N PRO A 218 8.05 16.75 -4.70
CA PRO A 218 7.07 17.82 -4.73
C PRO A 218 7.62 19.11 -4.13
N ARG A 219 7.25 20.20 -4.78
CA ARG A 219 7.19 21.49 -4.09
C ARG A 219 6.01 21.41 -3.11
N THR A 220 6.22 21.88 -1.89
CA THR A 220 5.19 21.88 -0.84
C THR A 220 3.89 22.53 -1.34
N SER A 221 2.84 21.74 -1.49
CA SER A 221 1.52 22.21 -1.91
C SER A 221 0.45 21.38 -1.22
N LEU A 222 -0.52 22.05 -0.61
CA LEU A 222 -1.70 21.42 -0.01
C LEU A 222 -2.83 21.17 -1.02
N LYS A 223 -2.67 21.62 -2.27
CA LYS A 223 -3.69 21.44 -3.32
C LYS A 223 -3.50 20.11 -4.04
N GLY A 224 -4.60 19.49 -4.49
CA GLY A 224 -4.60 18.28 -5.32
C GLY A 224 -4.33 17.00 -4.55
N TRP A 225 -4.61 16.98 -3.23
CA TRP A 225 -4.66 15.76 -2.44
C TRP A 225 -6.03 15.10 -2.57
N ASN A 226 -6.01 13.81 -2.88
CA ASN A 226 -7.21 12.98 -2.92
C ASN A 226 -7.59 12.58 -1.49
N ARG A 227 -8.88 12.63 -1.18
CA ARG A 227 -9.40 12.31 0.15
C ARG A 227 -10.51 11.29 0.03
N THR A 228 -10.52 10.36 0.97
CA THR A 228 -11.62 9.43 1.15
C THR A 228 -11.99 9.36 2.61
N GLN A 229 -13.25 9.08 2.88
CA GLN A 229 -13.76 8.91 4.23
C GLN A 229 -14.77 7.78 4.26
N GLY A 230 -15.00 7.24 5.43
CA GLY A 230 -15.93 6.14 5.57
C GLY A 230 -15.97 5.59 6.96
N GLY A 231 -16.55 4.41 7.05
CA GLY A 231 -16.65 3.68 8.31
C GLY A 231 -16.79 2.20 8.06
N GLY A 232 -16.48 1.42 9.08
CA GLY A 232 -16.58 -0.02 8.98
C GLY A 232 -16.87 -0.71 10.30
N GLY A 233 -17.21 -1.98 10.19
CA GLY A 233 -17.38 -2.91 11.29
C GLY A 233 -16.14 -3.79 11.48
N ARG A 234 -15.90 -4.19 12.71
CA ARG A 234 -14.89 -5.18 13.08
C ARG A 234 -15.52 -6.28 13.89
N ILE A 235 -15.17 -7.52 13.56
CA ILE A 235 -15.44 -8.68 14.39
C ILE A 235 -14.08 -9.26 14.76
N TYR A 236 -13.75 -9.19 16.03
CA TYR A 236 -12.54 -9.78 16.58
C TYR A 236 -12.89 -11.18 17.06
N TRP A 237 -12.27 -12.18 16.46
CA TRP A 237 -12.46 -13.58 16.83
C TRP A 237 -11.21 -14.10 17.53
N ASN A 238 -11.35 -14.39 18.82
CA ASN A 238 -10.26 -14.68 19.72
C ASN A 238 -9.22 -13.56 19.79
N GLN A 239 -7.92 -13.88 19.66
CA GLN A 239 -6.85 -12.89 19.81
C GLN A 239 -6.30 -12.36 18.49
N ALA A 240 -6.32 -13.16 17.43
CA ALA A 240 -5.54 -12.86 16.24
C ALA A 240 -6.37 -12.68 14.96
N THR A 241 -7.66 -13.03 14.98
CA THR A 241 -8.50 -12.92 13.79
C THR A 241 -9.37 -11.69 13.87
N VAL A 242 -9.16 -10.76 12.96
CA VAL A 242 -10.00 -9.57 12.76
C VAL A 242 -10.71 -9.71 11.43
N ILE A 243 -12.03 -9.68 11.42
CA ILE A 243 -12.85 -9.60 10.21
C ILE A 243 -13.26 -8.16 10.04
N MET A 244 -12.93 -7.58 8.91
CA MET A 244 -13.15 -6.18 8.56
C MET A 244 -14.21 -6.08 7.47
N VAL A 245 -15.17 -5.17 7.65
CA VAL A 245 -16.12 -4.75 6.63
C VAL A 245 -16.12 -3.23 6.60
N ASP A 246 -15.54 -2.62 5.57
CA ASP A 246 -15.42 -1.17 5.42
C ASP A 246 -16.23 -0.68 4.21
N TYR A 247 -16.86 0.46 4.36
CA TYR A 247 -17.44 1.22 3.26
C TYR A 247 -16.78 2.59 3.18
N GLY A 248 -16.08 2.83 2.06
CA GLY A 248 -15.39 4.08 1.79
C GLY A 248 -15.97 4.81 0.59
N PHE A 249 -15.91 6.12 0.61
CA PHE A 249 -16.35 6.97 -0.50
C PHE A 249 -15.38 8.12 -0.73
N SER A 250 -15.23 8.45 -2.00
CA SER A 250 -14.42 9.54 -2.53
C SER A 250 -15.30 10.45 -3.40
N ASP A 251 -14.69 11.40 -4.05
CA ASP A 251 -15.32 12.25 -5.07
C ASP A 251 -15.52 11.56 -6.43
N GLU A 252 -14.83 10.40 -6.67
CA GLU A 252 -14.94 9.65 -7.93
C GLU A 252 -15.83 8.40 -7.80
N ASP A 253 -15.76 7.70 -6.66
CA ASP A 253 -16.36 6.37 -6.51
C ASP A 253 -16.59 6.03 -5.03
N SER A 254 -17.21 4.87 -4.80
CA SER A 254 -17.37 4.29 -3.46
C SER A 254 -17.13 2.78 -3.52
N GLY A 255 -16.74 2.18 -2.40
CA GLY A 255 -16.45 0.75 -2.34
C GLY A 255 -16.79 0.12 -1.01
N LEU A 256 -17.33 -1.10 -1.07
CA LEU A 256 -17.50 -2.00 0.05
C LEU A 256 -16.34 -3.01 0.04
N TYR A 257 -15.65 -3.13 1.16
CA TYR A 257 -14.47 -3.97 1.31
C TYR A 257 -14.67 -4.97 2.45
N VAL A 258 -14.36 -6.23 2.20
CA VAL A 258 -14.34 -7.28 3.22
C VAL A 258 -12.95 -7.91 3.23
N ASN A 259 -12.31 -7.97 4.38
CA ASN A 259 -10.96 -8.51 4.52
C ASN A 259 -10.73 -9.11 5.91
N PHE A 260 -9.62 -9.84 6.05
CA PHE A 260 -9.08 -10.28 7.33
C PHE A 260 -7.92 -9.40 7.75
N GLY A 261 -7.90 -8.97 9.01
CA GLY A 261 -6.94 -8.01 9.56
C GLY A 261 -7.36 -6.54 9.38
N HIS A 262 -6.61 -5.65 10.00
CA HIS A 262 -6.69 -4.21 9.74
C HIS A 262 -5.98 -3.86 8.42
N ILE A 263 -6.18 -2.66 7.88
CA ILE A 263 -5.46 -2.24 6.67
C ILE A 263 -3.99 -1.88 6.94
N PHE A 264 -3.66 -1.61 8.22
CA PHE A 264 -2.28 -1.34 8.68
C PHE A 264 -2.14 -1.59 10.17
#